data_f4fcbbd35285d3d5d31840062b615132
#
_entry.id   f4fcbbd35285d3d5d31840062b615132
#
_cell.length_a   1.000
_cell.length_b   1.000
_cell.length_c   1.000
_cell.angle_alpha   90.00
_cell.angle_beta   90.00
_cell.angle_gamma   90.00
#
_symmetry.space_group_name_H-M   'P 1'
#
loop_
_entity.id
_entity.type
_entity.pdbx_description
1 polymer ?
#
loop_
_entity_poly.entity_id
_entity_poly.type
_entity_poly.pdbx_seq_one_letter_code
_entity_poly.pdbx_strand_id
1 'polypeptide(L)'
;MLGDLTAVLDSPLLTVERAQLCKRGGDVLIRPAELPDTDADGRPLWQKLMVHTDETAQHDGVPIHRAIVRTLLQSGAVGGATVLRGVWGYCGDGKPHGDRVLQLGRHVPVTTVVVDTPQRIAAAFDIVDELTRAHGVVSAEMVPSATVIDAGHRLGGTDMARFSY
;
A
#
# COMPACT_ATOMS: atom_id res chain seq x y z
N MET A 1 1.93 4.25 -24.70
CA MET A 1 1.57 4.74 -23.34
C MET A 1 2.75 5.40 -22.59
N LEU A 2 3.90 4.76 -22.30
CA LEU A 2 5.05 5.45 -21.71
C LEU A 2 5.66 6.52 -22.63
N GLY A 3 5.74 6.26 -23.95
CA GLY A 3 6.19 7.23 -24.94
C GLY A 3 5.32 8.47 -25.04
N ASP A 4 4.01 8.32 -24.82
CA ASP A 4 3.07 9.45 -24.89
C ASP A 4 3.22 10.36 -23.66
N LEU A 5 3.54 9.79 -22.48
CA LEU A 5 3.81 10.57 -21.27
C LEU A 5 5.10 11.39 -21.38
N THR A 6 6.15 10.82 -21.96
CA THR A 6 7.42 11.55 -22.16
C THR A 6 7.32 12.68 -23.17
N ALA A 7 6.34 12.62 -24.08
CA ALA A 7 6.10 13.70 -25.04
C ALA A 7 5.37 14.92 -24.44
N VAL A 8 4.72 14.75 -23.29
CA VAL A 8 3.90 15.80 -22.64
C VAL A 8 4.63 16.46 -21.46
N LEU A 9 5.65 15.80 -20.91
CA LEU A 9 6.35 16.24 -19.71
C LEU A 9 7.74 16.80 -20.06
N ASP A 10 8.06 17.97 -19.54
CA ASP A 10 9.40 18.54 -19.63
C ASP A 10 10.32 17.90 -18.57
N SER A 11 11.38 17.21 -19.01
CA SER A 11 12.39 16.59 -18.15
C SER A 11 11.84 15.60 -17.09
N PRO A 12 10.98 14.62 -17.46
CA PRO A 12 10.36 13.73 -16.50
C PRO A 12 11.35 12.71 -15.92
N LEU A 13 11.20 12.40 -14.64
CA LEU A 13 11.71 11.18 -14.04
C LEU A 13 10.55 10.18 -13.98
N LEU A 14 10.69 9.06 -14.70
CA LEU A 14 9.70 7.99 -14.71
C LEU A 14 10.32 6.72 -14.13
N THR A 15 9.63 6.12 -13.17
CA THR A 15 9.96 4.80 -12.64
C THR A 15 8.92 3.78 -13.10
N VAL A 16 9.36 2.56 -13.36
CA VAL A 16 8.47 1.44 -13.68
C VAL A 16 8.69 0.36 -12.63
N GLU A 17 7.65 0.03 -11.92
CA GLU A 17 7.67 -0.98 -10.86
C GLU A 17 6.71 -2.13 -11.21
N ARG A 18 7.05 -3.34 -10.78
CA ARG A 18 6.16 -4.49 -10.90
C ARG A 18 5.35 -4.62 -9.61
N ALA A 19 4.07 -4.35 -9.69
CA ALA A 19 3.15 -4.54 -8.58
C ALA A 19 2.09 -5.60 -8.93
N GLN A 20 1.68 -6.36 -7.94
CA GLN A 20 0.60 -7.33 -8.02
C GLN A 20 -0.70 -6.65 -7.58
N LEU A 21 -1.71 -6.61 -8.46
CA LEU A 21 -3.03 -6.12 -8.09
C LEU A 21 -3.77 -7.22 -7.35
N CYS A 22 -3.90 -7.07 -6.03
CA CYS A 22 -4.47 -8.11 -5.17
C CYS A 22 -5.98 -8.03 -5.05
N LYS A 23 -6.53 -6.80 -4.98
CA LYS A 23 -7.97 -6.59 -4.78
C LYS A 23 -8.44 -5.33 -5.49
N ARG A 24 -9.67 -5.34 -6.00
CA ARG A 24 -10.30 -4.18 -6.62
C ARG A 24 -11.81 -4.22 -6.42
N GLY A 25 -12.36 -3.12 -5.89
CA GLY A 25 -13.81 -2.93 -5.76
C GLY A 25 -14.52 -3.98 -4.90
N GLY A 26 -13.82 -4.57 -3.94
CA GLY A 26 -14.33 -5.64 -3.08
C GLY A 26 -13.90 -7.05 -3.49
N ASP A 27 -13.52 -7.26 -4.76
CA ASP A 27 -13.15 -8.57 -5.27
C ASP A 27 -11.66 -8.86 -5.07
N VAL A 28 -11.33 -9.96 -4.42
CA VAL A 28 -9.97 -10.49 -4.34
C VAL A 28 -9.62 -11.13 -5.67
N LEU A 29 -8.62 -10.58 -6.35
CA LEU A 29 -8.11 -11.08 -7.63
C LEU A 29 -7.01 -12.13 -7.42
N ILE A 30 -6.10 -11.83 -6.50
CA ILE A 30 -5.01 -12.71 -6.12
C ILE A 30 -4.50 -12.28 -4.73
N ARG A 31 -4.04 -13.22 -3.92
CA ARG A 31 -3.39 -12.86 -2.65
C ARG A 31 -1.97 -12.36 -2.89
N PRO A 32 -1.39 -11.54 -1.99
CA PRO A 32 0.04 -11.24 -2.02
C PRO A 32 0.86 -12.52 -2.13
N ALA A 33 1.96 -12.47 -2.87
CA ALA A 33 2.81 -13.64 -3.07
C ALA A 33 3.28 -14.22 -1.72
N GLU A 34 3.01 -15.50 -1.51
CA GLU A 34 3.50 -16.24 -0.35
C GLU A 34 4.95 -16.63 -0.61
N LEU A 35 5.87 -15.91 0.03
CA LEU A 35 7.29 -16.11 -0.09
C LEU A 35 7.89 -16.39 1.30
N PRO A 36 9.04 -17.07 1.39
CA PRO A 36 9.78 -17.16 2.65
C PRO A 36 10.24 -15.78 3.10
N ASP A 37 10.59 -15.63 4.37
CA ASP A 37 11.08 -14.34 4.90
C ASP A 37 12.54 -14.03 4.50
N THR A 38 13.23 -14.98 3.85
CA THR A 38 14.60 -14.80 3.35
C THR A 38 14.75 -15.37 1.94
N ASP A 39 15.68 -14.82 1.16
CA ASP A 39 16.12 -15.40 -0.10
C ASP A 39 17.06 -16.61 0.10
N ALA A 40 17.52 -17.21 -0.99
CA ALA A 40 18.41 -18.38 -0.96
C ALA A 40 19.78 -18.08 -0.31
N ASP A 41 20.18 -16.82 -0.26
CA ASP A 41 21.41 -16.36 0.38
C ASP A 41 21.21 -15.95 1.85
N GLY A 42 19.98 -16.12 2.39
CA GLY A 42 19.62 -15.75 3.76
C GLY A 42 19.36 -14.25 3.96
N ARG A 43 19.22 -13.47 2.87
CA ARG A 43 18.89 -12.03 2.98
C ARG A 43 17.40 -11.86 3.24
N PRO A 44 16.98 -10.93 4.12
CA PRO A 44 15.57 -10.74 4.41
C PRO A 44 14.81 -10.26 3.19
N LEU A 45 13.66 -10.88 2.93
CA LEU A 45 12.69 -10.46 1.93
C LEU A 45 11.69 -9.48 2.56
N TRP A 46 11.36 -8.44 1.83
CA TRP A 46 10.40 -7.43 2.24
C TRP A 46 9.31 -7.30 1.19
N GLN A 47 8.10 -7.09 1.66
CA GLN A 47 6.95 -6.87 0.79
C GLN A 47 6.23 -5.60 1.24
N LYS A 48 5.78 -4.81 0.28
CA LYS A 48 5.00 -3.60 0.50
C LYS A 48 3.55 -3.88 0.09
N LEU A 49 2.62 -3.61 0.99
CA LEU A 49 1.19 -3.62 0.75
C LEU A 49 0.69 -2.18 0.69
N MET A 50 -0.02 -1.83 -0.37
CA MET A 50 -0.64 -0.53 -0.54
C MET A 50 -2.15 -0.69 -0.66
N VAL A 51 -2.88 0.09 0.14
CA VAL A 51 -4.34 0.11 0.16
C VAL A 51 -4.80 1.50 -0.23
N HIS A 52 -5.38 1.62 -1.41
CA HIS A 52 -5.89 2.87 -1.95
C HIS A 52 -7.39 2.95 -1.71
N THR A 53 -7.84 3.96 -0.99
CA THR A 53 -9.25 4.21 -0.67
C THR A 53 -9.59 5.68 -0.90
N ASP A 54 -10.87 6.00 -0.93
CA ASP A 54 -11.35 7.37 -0.82
C ASP A 54 -11.37 7.79 0.66
N GLU A 55 -11.09 9.06 0.96
CA GLU A 55 -11.10 9.59 2.33
C GLU A 55 -12.47 9.41 3.02
N THR A 56 -13.54 9.45 2.23
CA THR A 56 -14.92 9.34 2.74
C THR A 56 -15.39 7.89 2.87
N ALA A 57 -14.66 6.92 2.30
CA ALA A 57 -15.01 5.51 2.41
C ALA A 57 -14.94 5.05 3.87
N GLN A 58 -16.00 4.37 4.32
CA GLN A 58 -16.18 3.94 5.70
C GLN A 58 -16.40 2.44 5.82
N HIS A 59 -15.95 1.90 6.95
CA HIS A 59 -16.28 0.59 7.45
C HIS A 59 -16.90 0.77 8.84
N ASP A 60 -18.15 0.36 9.02
CA ASP A 60 -18.93 0.52 10.26
C ASP A 60 -18.89 1.95 10.84
N GLY A 61 -19.03 2.96 9.98
CA GLY A 61 -19.04 4.37 10.37
C GLY A 61 -17.66 4.97 10.68
N VAL A 62 -16.57 4.19 10.51
CA VAL A 62 -15.20 4.65 10.71
C VAL A 62 -14.51 4.78 9.34
N PRO A 63 -13.78 5.87 9.05
CA PRO A 63 -12.97 5.94 7.83
C PRO A 63 -12.06 4.71 7.67
N ILE A 64 -12.08 4.07 6.50
CA ILE A 64 -11.39 2.78 6.27
C ILE A 64 -9.91 2.86 6.63
N HIS A 65 -9.19 3.91 6.23
CA HIS A 65 -7.77 4.07 6.55
C HIS A 65 -7.50 4.08 8.07
N ARG A 66 -8.42 4.65 8.88
CA ARG A 66 -8.32 4.63 10.35
C ARG A 66 -8.64 3.26 10.92
N ALA A 67 -9.65 2.58 10.38
CA ALA A 67 -9.99 1.22 10.77
C ALA A 67 -8.82 0.28 10.52
N ILE A 68 -8.19 0.35 9.33
CA ILE A 68 -7.01 -0.45 8.96
C ILE A 68 -5.88 -0.23 9.97
N VAL A 69 -5.45 1.01 10.18
CA VAL A 69 -4.32 1.31 11.08
C VAL A 69 -4.60 0.82 12.51
N ARG A 70 -5.82 1.06 13.01
CA ARG A 70 -6.22 0.60 14.35
C ARG A 70 -6.17 -0.92 14.48
N THR A 71 -6.74 -1.63 13.51
CA THR A 71 -6.80 -3.10 13.55
C THR A 71 -5.42 -3.72 13.39
N LEU A 72 -4.59 -3.19 12.48
CA LEU A 72 -3.20 -3.65 12.33
C LEU A 72 -2.39 -3.43 13.62
N LEU A 73 -2.53 -2.29 14.27
CA LEU A 73 -1.88 -2.01 15.55
C LEU A 73 -2.35 -2.96 16.65
N GLN A 74 -3.67 -3.18 16.77
CA GLN A 74 -4.25 -4.04 17.80
C GLN A 74 -3.89 -5.51 17.61
N SER A 75 -3.79 -5.96 16.37
CA SER A 75 -3.44 -7.36 16.06
C SER A 75 -1.95 -7.66 16.22
N GLY A 76 -1.08 -6.65 16.18
CA GLY A 76 0.37 -6.85 16.12
C GLY A 76 0.84 -7.55 14.85
N ALA A 77 -0.01 -7.64 13.82
CA ALA A 77 0.30 -8.36 12.57
C ALA A 77 1.54 -7.81 11.86
N VAL A 78 1.76 -6.49 11.93
CA VAL A 78 2.88 -5.80 11.27
C VAL A 78 3.56 -4.83 12.22
N GLY A 79 4.80 -4.46 11.90
CA GLY A 79 5.60 -3.51 12.67
C GLY A 79 5.15 -2.06 12.53
N GLY A 80 4.40 -1.72 11.47
CA GLY A 80 3.92 -0.36 11.27
C GLY A 80 3.09 -0.17 10.02
N ALA A 81 2.33 0.94 9.99
CA ALA A 81 1.56 1.36 8.84
C ALA A 81 1.60 2.88 8.71
N THR A 82 1.70 3.39 7.49
CA THR A 82 1.71 4.83 7.20
C THR A 82 0.52 5.17 6.32
N VAL A 83 -0.18 6.25 6.65
CA VAL A 83 -1.27 6.77 5.83
C VAL A 83 -0.80 8.02 5.11
N LEU A 84 -0.86 7.98 3.80
CA LEU A 84 -0.60 9.08 2.90
C LEU A 84 -1.92 9.62 2.37
N ARG A 85 -2.11 10.92 2.46
CA ARG A 85 -3.30 11.59 1.95
C ARG A 85 -2.93 12.35 0.70
N GLY A 86 -3.67 12.09 -0.38
CA GLY A 86 -3.50 12.85 -1.62
C GLY A 86 -3.93 14.30 -1.43
N VAL A 87 -3.21 15.23 -2.03
CA VAL A 87 -3.58 16.65 -2.10
C VAL A 87 -4.44 16.96 -3.31
N TRP A 88 -4.37 16.11 -4.35
CA TRP A 88 -5.12 16.21 -5.60
C TRP A 88 -5.26 14.84 -6.24
N GLY A 89 -6.41 14.53 -6.80
CA GLY A 89 -6.63 13.29 -7.51
C GLY A 89 -8.09 13.02 -7.83
N TYR A 90 -8.37 11.87 -8.41
CA TYR A 90 -9.72 11.37 -8.65
C TYR A 90 -9.77 9.86 -8.39
N CYS A 91 -10.97 9.34 -8.17
CA CYS A 91 -11.22 7.91 -8.03
C CYS A 91 -12.32 7.50 -9.02
N GLY A 92 -12.09 6.41 -9.76
CA GLY A 92 -13.00 5.94 -10.80
C GLY A 92 -13.25 6.99 -11.88
N ASP A 93 -14.52 7.22 -12.24
CA ASP A 93 -14.95 8.20 -13.22
C ASP A 93 -15.25 9.59 -12.62
N GLY A 94 -14.86 9.80 -11.37
CA GLY A 94 -15.07 11.05 -10.66
C GLY A 94 -14.28 12.22 -11.24
N LYS A 95 -14.78 13.45 -11.02
CA LYS A 95 -14.02 14.66 -11.37
C LYS A 95 -12.81 14.79 -10.43
N PRO A 96 -11.66 15.32 -10.93
CA PRO A 96 -10.52 15.59 -10.07
C PRO A 96 -10.89 16.53 -8.92
N HIS A 97 -10.51 16.16 -7.73
CA HIS A 97 -10.73 16.89 -6.49
C HIS A 97 -9.41 17.16 -5.77
N GLY A 98 -9.33 18.28 -5.08
CA GLY A 98 -8.17 18.65 -4.30
C GLY A 98 -8.54 19.37 -3.02
N ASP A 99 -7.54 19.71 -2.24
CA ASP A 99 -7.71 20.50 -1.03
C ASP A 99 -8.16 21.92 -1.39
N ARG A 100 -9.45 22.22 -1.20
CA ARG A 100 -9.98 23.57 -1.20
C ARG A 100 -10.32 23.95 0.22
N VAL A 101 -9.85 25.11 0.66
CA VAL A 101 -9.95 25.63 2.04
C VAL A 101 -11.38 25.73 2.58
N LEU A 102 -12.40 25.63 1.71
CA LEU A 102 -13.82 25.87 2.04
C LEU A 102 -14.76 24.70 1.66
N GLN A 103 -14.28 23.49 1.36
CA GLN A 103 -15.17 22.36 1.06
C GLN A 103 -15.28 21.40 2.24
N LEU A 104 -16.51 21.24 2.75
CA LEU A 104 -16.87 20.31 3.86
C LEU A 104 -16.88 18.83 3.43
N GLY A 105 -16.68 18.49 2.18
CA GLY A 105 -16.61 17.13 1.67
C GLY A 105 -15.37 16.96 0.79
N ARG A 106 -14.35 16.31 1.31
CA ARG A 106 -13.09 16.07 0.60
C ARG A 106 -13.11 14.64 0.06
N HIS A 107 -12.97 14.48 -1.25
CA HIS A 107 -12.85 13.17 -1.91
C HIS A 107 -11.43 12.98 -2.43
N VAL A 108 -10.46 13.00 -1.55
CA VAL A 108 -9.06 12.79 -1.95
C VAL A 108 -8.67 11.32 -1.76
N PRO A 109 -7.83 10.77 -2.63
CA PRO A 109 -7.30 9.44 -2.45
C PRO A 109 -6.44 9.37 -1.18
N VAL A 110 -6.62 8.29 -0.43
CA VAL A 110 -5.84 7.96 0.75
C VAL A 110 -5.17 6.62 0.51
N THR A 111 -3.87 6.55 0.75
CA THR A 111 -3.08 5.33 0.60
C THR A 111 -2.53 4.91 1.96
N THR A 112 -2.91 3.73 2.43
CA THR A 112 -2.26 3.09 3.57
C THR A 112 -1.15 2.21 3.05
N VAL A 113 0.06 2.41 3.56
CA VAL A 113 1.28 1.68 3.17
C VAL A 113 1.77 0.88 4.36
N VAL A 114 2.04 -0.39 4.13
CA VAL A 114 2.67 -1.31 5.09
C VAL A 114 3.88 -1.95 4.41
N VAL A 115 5.01 -1.97 5.09
CA VAL A 115 6.21 -2.71 4.64
C VAL A 115 6.63 -3.65 5.75
N ASP A 116 6.66 -4.94 5.46
CA ASP A 116 7.05 -5.98 6.42
C ASP A 116 7.49 -7.24 5.67
N THR A 117 7.79 -8.32 6.40
CA THR A 117 8.11 -9.61 5.80
C THR A 117 6.89 -10.18 5.05
N PRO A 118 7.09 -11.06 4.05
CA PRO A 118 5.99 -11.64 3.27
C PRO A 118 4.92 -12.33 4.14
N GLN A 119 5.30 -13.05 5.18
CA GLN A 119 4.36 -13.70 6.08
C GLN A 119 3.49 -12.69 6.85
N ARG A 120 4.08 -11.58 7.32
CA ARG A 120 3.34 -10.52 8.00
C ARG A 120 2.45 -9.74 7.06
N ILE A 121 2.87 -9.54 5.81
CA ILE A 121 2.03 -8.93 4.78
C ILE A 121 0.83 -9.82 4.43
N ALA A 122 1.00 -11.14 4.39
CA ALA A 122 -0.13 -12.05 4.20
C ALA A 122 -1.17 -11.92 5.33
N ALA A 123 -0.72 -11.85 6.58
CA ALA A 123 -1.61 -11.62 7.73
C ALA A 123 -2.28 -10.23 7.69
N ALA A 124 -1.54 -9.19 7.28
CA ALA A 124 -2.09 -7.85 7.09
C ALA A 124 -3.14 -7.81 5.97
N PHE A 125 -2.93 -8.58 4.91
CA PHE A 125 -3.88 -8.67 3.80
C PHE A 125 -5.24 -9.19 4.25
N ASP A 126 -5.29 -10.19 5.13
CA ASP A 126 -6.56 -10.72 5.66
C ASP A 126 -7.35 -9.65 6.41
N ILE A 127 -6.67 -8.83 7.22
CA ILE A 127 -7.28 -7.69 7.91
C ILE A 127 -7.79 -6.65 6.91
N VAL A 128 -6.97 -6.31 5.93
CA VAL A 128 -7.31 -5.32 4.90
C VAL A 128 -8.47 -5.80 4.03
N ASP A 129 -8.49 -7.09 3.66
CA ASP A 129 -9.57 -7.68 2.86
C ASP A 129 -10.93 -7.54 3.56
N GLU A 130 -10.98 -7.85 4.85
CA GLU A 130 -12.17 -7.69 5.67
C GLU A 130 -12.67 -6.23 5.70
N LEU A 131 -11.76 -5.28 5.95
CA LEU A 131 -12.10 -3.87 6.11
C LEU A 131 -12.41 -3.16 4.78
N THR A 132 -12.00 -3.73 3.65
CA THR A 132 -12.20 -3.15 2.31
C THR A 132 -13.20 -3.92 1.46
N ARG A 133 -14.19 -4.61 2.07
CA ARG A 133 -15.15 -5.49 1.39
C ARG A 133 -15.90 -4.86 0.21
N ALA A 134 -16.15 -3.57 0.26
CA ALA A 134 -16.91 -2.87 -0.77
C ALA A 134 -16.11 -1.80 -1.50
N HIS A 135 -14.91 -1.46 -1.04
CA HIS A 135 -14.17 -0.29 -1.52
C HIS A 135 -12.67 -0.54 -1.60
N GLY A 136 -12.03 0.20 -2.48
CA GLY A 136 -10.60 0.31 -2.53
C GLY A 136 -9.92 -0.60 -3.55
N VAL A 137 -8.64 -0.35 -3.70
CA VAL A 137 -7.71 -1.12 -4.51
C VAL A 137 -6.54 -1.51 -3.61
N VAL A 138 -6.18 -2.78 -3.63
CA VAL A 138 -5.04 -3.30 -2.86
C VAL A 138 -4.01 -3.84 -3.82
N SER A 139 -2.78 -3.38 -3.68
CA SER A 139 -1.63 -3.90 -4.43
C SER A 139 -0.51 -4.32 -3.50
N ALA A 140 0.27 -5.30 -3.92
CA ALA A 140 1.47 -5.76 -3.24
C ALA A 140 2.65 -5.75 -4.20
N GLU A 141 3.83 -5.44 -3.69
CA GLU A 141 5.08 -5.50 -4.44
C GLU A 141 6.24 -5.91 -3.55
N MET A 142 7.25 -6.54 -4.15
CA MET A 142 8.48 -6.85 -3.43
C MET A 142 9.35 -5.61 -3.31
N VAL A 143 9.93 -5.43 -2.14
CA VAL A 143 10.92 -4.38 -1.86
C VAL A 143 12.28 -5.05 -1.76
N PRO A 144 13.27 -4.68 -2.57
CA PRO A 144 14.58 -5.35 -2.60
C PRO A 144 15.32 -5.28 -1.27
N SER A 145 15.17 -4.21 -0.52
CA SER A 145 15.72 -4.06 0.83
C SER A 145 14.90 -3.07 1.64
N ALA A 146 14.87 -3.28 2.95
CA ALA A 146 14.31 -2.32 3.89
C ALA A 146 15.13 -2.32 5.18
N THR A 147 15.16 -1.19 5.86
CA THR A 147 15.72 -1.08 7.21
C THR A 147 14.66 -0.45 8.10
N VAL A 148 14.35 -1.13 9.18
CA VAL A 148 13.47 -0.65 10.24
C VAL A 148 14.33 -0.40 11.48
N ILE A 149 14.17 0.75 12.10
CA ILE A 149 14.81 1.08 13.37
C ILE A 149 13.68 1.33 14.38
N ASP A 150 13.60 0.48 15.38
CA ASP A 150 12.61 0.58 16.45
C ASP A 150 13.30 0.49 17.81
N ALA A 151 13.06 1.48 18.66
CA ALA A 151 13.65 1.59 20.00
C ALA A 151 15.17 1.32 20.04
N GLY A 152 15.90 1.71 18.99
CA GLY A 152 17.34 1.50 18.84
C GLY A 152 17.73 0.11 18.28
N HIS A 153 16.77 -0.76 18.05
CA HIS A 153 16.98 -2.04 17.38
C HIS A 153 16.82 -1.90 15.89
N ARG A 154 17.80 -2.40 15.12
CA ARG A 154 17.79 -2.39 13.67
C ARG A 154 17.36 -3.76 13.14
N LEU A 155 16.33 -3.77 12.29
CA LEU A 155 15.89 -4.94 11.51
C LEU A 155 16.13 -4.65 10.04
N GLY A 156 16.59 -5.67 9.29
CA GLY A 156 16.91 -5.53 7.87
C GLY A 156 18.24 -4.82 7.62
N GLY A 157 18.44 -4.39 6.39
CA GLY A 157 19.71 -3.82 5.94
C GLY A 157 19.60 -3.19 4.56
N THR A 158 20.74 -2.90 3.97
CA THR A 158 20.86 -2.33 2.62
C THR A 158 21.21 -3.38 1.56
N ASP A 159 21.45 -4.64 1.97
CA ASP A 159 21.72 -5.72 1.05
C ASP A 159 20.45 -6.10 0.30
N MET A 160 20.50 -6.02 -1.03
CA MET A 160 19.34 -6.33 -1.86
C MET A 160 19.14 -7.83 -1.95
N ALA A 161 17.97 -8.28 -1.52
CA ALA A 161 17.52 -9.65 -1.67
C ALA A 161 17.21 -9.98 -3.15
N ARG A 162 17.37 -11.25 -3.53
CA ARG A 162 17.02 -11.76 -4.84
C ARG A 162 15.71 -12.52 -4.77
N PHE A 163 14.76 -12.13 -5.59
CA PHE A 163 13.47 -12.81 -5.72
C PHE A 163 13.04 -12.87 -7.17
N SER A 164 12.24 -13.87 -7.52
CA SER A 164 11.52 -13.97 -8.79
C SER A 164 10.03 -14.15 -8.50
N TYR A 165 9.19 -13.49 -9.29
CA TYR A 165 7.74 -13.73 -9.29
C TYR A 165 7.40 -14.93 -10.17
#